data_734ce2a374ca6961fe7669a0fa778450
#
_entry.id   734ce2a374ca6961fe7669a0fa778450
#
_cell.length_a   1.000
_cell.length_b   1.000
_cell.length_c   1.000
_cell.angle_alpha   90.00
_cell.angle_beta   90.00
_cell.angle_gamma   90.00
#
_symmetry.space_group_name_H-M   'P 1'
#
loop_
_entity.id
_entity.type
_entity.pdbx_description
1 polymer ?
#
loop_
_entity_poly.entity_id
_entity_poly.type
_entity_poly.pdbx_seq_one_letter_code
_entity_poly.pdbx_strand_id
1 'polypeptide(L)' 'MMQIHGIQFEVLWDEFKPYSSFFIPCLDVKLARKIIRENCRKKKFKVRIKTVTENKLRGIRVWRLEDD' A
#
# COMPACT_ATOMS: atom_id res chain seq x y z
N MET A 1 8.52 0.32 -9.08
CA MET A 1 7.22 0.18 -9.78
C MET A 1 6.53 -1.09 -9.33
N MET A 2 5.26 -1.02 -9.10
CA MET A 2 4.48 -2.15 -8.62
C MET A 2 3.31 -2.40 -9.57
N GLN A 3 2.96 -3.66 -9.81
CA GLN A 3 1.86 -4.02 -10.70
C GLN A 3 0.81 -4.82 -9.94
N ILE A 4 -0.44 -4.37 -10.00
CA ILE A 4 -1.58 -5.06 -9.41
C ILE A 4 -2.69 -5.08 -10.45
N HIS A 5 -3.17 -6.28 -10.84
CA HIS A 5 -4.22 -6.48 -11.85
C HIS A 5 -3.89 -5.81 -13.19
N GLY A 6 -2.63 -5.87 -13.63
CA GLY A 6 -2.22 -5.23 -14.87
C GLY A 6 -2.08 -3.72 -14.77
N ILE A 7 -2.45 -3.12 -13.65
CA ILE A 7 -2.26 -1.70 -13.40
C ILE A 7 -0.90 -1.50 -12.77
N GLN A 8 -0.12 -0.58 -13.32
CA GLN A 8 1.20 -0.28 -12.79
C GLN A 8 1.12 0.90 -11.85
N PHE A 9 1.70 0.72 -10.67
CA PHE A 9 1.82 1.79 -9.68
C PHE A 9 3.29 2.07 -9.42
N GLU A 10 3.64 3.32 -9.34
CA GLU A 10 4.94 3.73 -8.86
C GLU A 10 4.79 4.10 -7.40
N VAL A 11 5.48 3.36 -6.53
CA VAL A 11 5.50 3.67 -5.11
C VAL A 11 6.87 4.23 -4.77
N LEU A 12 6.90 5.48 -4.32
CA LEU A 12 8.14 6.14 -3.94
C LEU A 12 8.45 5.77 -2.50
N TRP A 13 9.07 4.59 -2.34
CA TRP A 13 9.35 4.04 -1.02
C TRP A 13 10.24 4.95 -0.17
N ASP A 14 11.15 5.69 -0.80
CA ASP A 14 12.03 6.62 -0.08
C ASP A 14 11.25 7.80 0.53
N GLU A 15 10.09 8.12 -0.03
CA GLU A 15 9.22 9.17 0.48
C GLU A 15 8.16 8.65 1.44
N PHE A 16 8.05 7.34 1.59
CA PHE A 16 7.09 6.73 2.50
C PHE A 16 7.65 6.72 3.93
N LYS A 17 7.53 7.85 4.58
CA LYS A 17 8.07 8.06 5.92
C LYS A 17 7.10 7.61 7.01
N PRO A 18 7.57 7.41 8.26
CA PRO A 18 6.67 7.09 9.37
C PRO A 18 5.53 8.11 9.47
N TYR A 19 4.34 7.61 9.80
CA TYR A 19 3.09 8.37 9.92
C TYR A 19 2.54 8.90 8.60
N SER A 20 3.14 8.56 7.47
CA SER A 20 2.58 8.88 6.16
C SER A 20 1.69 7.75 5.67
N SER A 21 0.93 8.01 4.62
CA SER A 21 0.04 7.01 4.03
C SER A 21 -0.10 7.23 2.54
N PHE A 22 -0.52 6.17 1.84
CA PHE A 22 -0.89 6.29 0.43
C PHE A 22 -2.06 5.36 0.12
N PHE A 23 -2.79 5.68 -0.95
CA PHE A 23 -3.96 4.93 -1.38
C PHE A 23 -3.68 4.24 -2.71
N ILE A 24 -4.06 2.97 -2.82
CA ILE A 24 -3.95 2.20 -4.05
C ILE A 24 -5.34 1.71 -4.46
N PRO A 25 -5.91 2.26 -5.53
CA PRO A 25 -7.17 1.73 -6.04
C PRO A 25 -6.93 0.34 -6.64
N CYS A 26 -7.78 -0.62 -6.34
CA CYS A 26 -7.62 -1.99 -6.83
C CYS A 26 -8.95 -2.73 -6.82
N LEU A 27 -9.07 -3.71 -7.72
CA LEU A 27 -10.25 -4.56 -7.79
C LEU A 27 -10.17 -5.72 -6.82
N ASP A 28 -8.99 -6.34 -6.70
CA ASP A 28 -8.76 -7.45 -5.79
C ASP A 28 -7.98 -6.96 -4.57
N VAL A 29 -8.72 -6.60 -3.53
CA VAL A 29 -8.15 -6.06 -2.30
C VAL A 29 -7.24 -7.07 -1.60
N LYS A 30 -7.61 -8.35 -1.63
CA LYS A 30 -6.80 -9.39 -0.97
C LYS A 30 -5.43 -9.53 -1.61
N LEU A 31 -5.40 -9.54 -2.95
CA LEU A 31 -4.13 -9.65 -3.68
C LEU A 31 -3.28 -8.40 -3.47
N ALA A 32 -3.88 -7.22 -3.56
CA ALA A 32 -3.17 -5.96 -3.35
C ALA A 32 -2.56 -5.91 -1.95
N ARG A 33 -3.34 -6.30 -0.94
CA ARG A 33 -2.88 -6.33 0.45
C ARG A 33 -1.68 -7.27 0.61
N LYS A 34 -1.74 -8.44 -0.02
CA LYS A 34 -0.65 -9.41 0.05
C LYS A 34 0.63 -8.85 -0.58
N ILE A 35 0.52 -8.26 -1.77
CA ILE A 35 1.67 -7.70 -2.48
C ILE A 35 2.32 -6.58 -1.67
N ILE A 36 1.52 -5.65 -1.15
CA ILE A 36 2.03 -4.54 -0.36
C ILE A 36 2.69 -5.04 0.93
N ARG A 37 2.04 -5.98 1.60
CA ARG A 37 2.57 -6.52 2.86
C ARG A 37 3.92 -7.19 2.66
N GLU A 38 4.06 -7.96 1.58
CA GLU A 38 5.34 -8.62 1.25
C GLU A 38 6.44 -7.60 0.95
N ASN A 39 6.12 -6.56 0.18
CA ASN A 39 7.09 -5.51 -0.14
C ASN A 39 7.53 -4.75 1.12
N CYS A 40 6.59 -4.41 1.98
CA CYS A 40 6.91 -3.71 3.23
C CYS A 40 7.75 -4.58 4.16
N ARG A 41 7.48 -5.89 4.19
CA ARG A 41 8.26 -6.81 5.01
C ARG A 41 9.71 -6.90 4.54
N LYS A 42 9.92 -6.93 3.22
CA LYS A 42 11.29 -6.93 2.66
C LYS A 42 12.04 -5.66 3.02
N LYS A 43 11.36 -4.54 3.11
CA LYS A 43 11.95 -3.25 3.48
C LYS A 43 11.95 -3.02 4.99
N LYS A 44 11.42 -3.96 5.76
CA LYS A 44 11.33 -3.89 7.23
C LYS A 44 10.49 -2.72 7.71
N PHE A 45 9.48 -2.33 6.92
CA PHE A 45 8.52 -1.31 7.32
C PHE A 45 7.38 -1.95 8.11
N LYS A 46 6.96 -1.30 9.17
CA LYS A 46 5.74 -1.64 9.87
C LYS A 46 4.61 -0.83 9.26
N VAL A 47 3.55 -1.50 8.82
CA VAL A 47 2.45 -0.84 8.13
C VAL A 47 1.11 -1.33 8.64
N ARG A 48 0.09 -0.50 8.46
CA ARG A 48 -1.30 -0.85 8.68
C ARG A 48 -2.04 -0.69 7.37
N ILE A 49 -2.80 -1.70 6.98
CA ILE A 49 -3.51 -1.71 5.70
C ILE A 49 -4.99 -1.87 5.97
N LYS A 50 -5.81 -0.99 5.37
CA LYS A 50 -7.26 -1.09 5.46
C LYS A 50 -7.89 -0.97 4.08
N THR A 51 -9.01 -1.68 3.88
CA THR A 51 -9.84 -1.49 2.71
C THR A 51 -10.65 -0.22 2.89
N VAL A 52 -10.55 0.69 1.94
CA VAL A 52 -11.27 1.97 1.98
C VAL A 52 -11.82 2.30 0.60
N THR A 53 -12.77 3.22 0.56
CA THR A 53 -13.28 3.79 -0.69
C THR A 53 -13.01 5.28 -0.64
N GLU A 54 -12.25 5.78 -1.63
CA GLU A 54 -11.93 7.20 -1.75
C GLU A 54 -12.31 7.67 -3.14
N ASN A 55 -13.04 8.79 -3.23
CA ASN A 55 -13.50 9.34 -4.51
C ASN A 55 -14.23 8.30 -5.36
N LYS A 56 -15.09 7.48 -4.73
CA LYS A 56 -15.87 6.41 -5.36
C LYS A 56 -15.01 5.28 -5.92
N LEU A 57 -13.73 5.23 -5.57
CA LEU A 57 -12.84 4.13 -5.96
C LEU A 57 -12.53 3.28 -4.75
N ARG A 58 -12.76 1.98 -4.90
CA ARG A 58 -12.42 1.02 -3.85
C ARG A 58 -10.94 0.64 -3.97
N GLY A 59 -10.28 0.52 -2.82
CA GLY A 59 -8.90 0.12 -2.80
C GLY A 59 -8.41 -0.09 -1.38
N ILE A 60 -7.11 -0.01 -1.21
CA ILE A 60 -6.49 -0.12 0.12
C ILE A 60 -5.72 1.15 0.43
N ARG A 61 -5.71 1.50 1.71
CA ARG A 61 -4.86 2.58 2.19
C ARG A 61 -3.84 2.00 3.13
N VAL A 62 -2.58 2.39 2.92
CA VAL A 62 -1.45 1.86 3.65
C VAL A 62 -0.85 2.98 4.49
N TRP A 63 -0.81 2.78 5.81
CA TRP A 63 -0.18 3.72 6.74
C TRP A 63 1.13 3.13 7.22
N ARG A 64 2.19 3.93 7.21
CA ARG A 64 3.44 3.51 7.80
C ARG A 64 3.44 3.85 9.29
N LEU A 65 3.68 2.83 10.11
CA LEU A 65 3.76 2.99 11.55
C LEU A 65 5.17 3.41 11.95
N GLU A 66 5.33 3.77 13.22
CA GLU A 66 6.63 4.15 13.74
C GLU A 66 7.58 2.96 13.68
N ASP A 67 8.81 3.20 13.22
CA ASP A 67 9.85 2.17 13.21
C ASP A 67 10.50 2.10 14.60
N ASP A 68 10.75 0.89 15.05
CA ASP A 68 11.46 0.67 16.30
C ASP A 68 12.97 0.91 16.13
#